data_64b6ab4b767a269a300ca8661688b4fa
#
_entry.id   64b6ab4b767a269a300ca8661688b4fa
#
_cell.length_a   1.000
_cell.length_b   1.000
_cell.length_c   1.000
_cell.angle_alpha   90.00
_cell.angle_beta   90.00
_cell.angle_gamma   90.00
#
_symmetry.space_group_name_H-M   'P 1'
#
loop_
_entity.id
_entity.type
_entity.pdbx_description
1 polymer ?
#
loop_
_entity_poly.entity_id
_entity_poly.type
_entity_poly.pdbx_seq_one_letter_code
_entity_poly.pdbx_strand_id
1 'polypeptide(L)'
;MIKKTLFITSLLIVCSLFLLPTSFAAQPDAFIGKPTPPLHVEGNQLKDPAGNNVVIHGWMQPTSSWFNGQGLWYHDPTDWTSSDVPIFLDYMNEVADVMTDPSPKYGRDHGWHASFVRVNTDSVGGWTSERGLVDSNQFDAWIENFLVPYANHLKTRGLYLVLSATGPMVVNIDGDQSKNTNQGTQERMMTFWERVSSAPGVKDADNIMFELMNEPVMIESEPGNGEYGMAEPIYFERFTKWLQPIIDVVRDTGANNVIWVPTLEWQGSPHQWLDYPFTGENIGVAVHYYPAYGGVFDIPRKVLDLWGRQYRQVAKRWPMIITEMFWTPMPDDPRNLVNGTTEGFGNSIKLIIDD
;
A
#
# COMPACT_ATOMS: atom_id res chain seq x y z
N MET A 1 80.91 -33.77 11.61
CA MET A 1 80.17 -33.29 10.41
C MET A 1 78.75 -33.85 10.49
N ILE A 2 77.83 -33.07 10.98
CA ILE A 2 76.40 -33.51 11.18
C ILE A 2 75.57 -32.61 10.28
N LYS A 3 74.91 -33.24 9.32
CA LYS A 3 73.99 -32.58 8.38
C LYS A 3 72.70 -32.21 9.12
N LYS A 4 72.34 -30.94 9.12
CA LYS A 4 71.04 -30.46 9.52
C LYS A 4 70.06 -30.61 8.34
N THR A 5 69.17 -31.52 8.42
CA THR A 5 67.99 -31.62 7.53
C THR A 5 66.88 -30.79 8.11
N LEU A 6 66.46 -29.78 7.39
CA LEU A 6 65.40 -28.86 7.79
C LEU A 6 64.05 -29.49 7.37
N PHE A 7 63.21 -29.74 8.34
CA PHE A 7 61.82 -30.17 8.15
C PHE A 7 60.99 -28.92 7.73
N ILE A 8 60.57 -28.89 6.48
CA ILE A 8 59.46 -28.06 6.05
C ILE A 8 58.30 -28.96 5.87
N THR A 9 57.47 -29.06 6.90
CA THR A 9 56.23 -29.80 6.86
C THR A 9 55.14 -28.92 7.45
N SER A 10 54.04 -28.81 6.74
CA SER A 10 52.73 -28.48 7.26
C SER A 10 52.40 -27.01 7.45
N LEU A 11 52.10 -26.33 6.36
CA LEU A 11 51.14 -25.24 6.42
C LEU A 11 50.26 -25.19 5.16
N LEU A 12 49.76 -26.34 4.74
CA LEU A 12 48.92 -26.46 3.55
C LEU A 12 47.55 -27.09 3.84
N ILE A 13 47.15 -27.19 5.09
CA ILE A 13 45.87 -27.91 5.46
C ILE A 13 44.80 -26.99 6.06
N VAL A 14 45.00 -25.68 6.15
CA VAL A 14 44.03 -24.84 6.84
C VAL A 14 43.13 -24.00 5.91
N CYS A 15 43.36 -23.98 4.60
CA CYS A 15 42.54 -23.18 3.69
C CYS A 15 41.42 -23.93 2.96
N SER A 16 41.14 -25.19 3.26
CA SER A 16 40.12 -25.95 2.51
C SER A 16 38.82 -26.26 3.29
N LEU A 17 38.56 -25.59 4.40
CA LEU A 17 37.44 -25.98 5.28
C LEU A 17 36.36 -24.90 5.47
N PHE A 18 36.35 -23.85 4.68
CA PHE A 18 35.32 -22.82 4.80
C PHE A 18 34.60 -22.43 3.49
N LEU A 19 34.57 -23.35 2.54
CA LEU A 19 33.56 -23.30 1.50
C LEU A 19 32.47 -24.33 1.86
N LEU A 20 31.75 -24.08 2.94
CA LEU A 20 30.39 -24.63 3.05
C LEU A 20 29.60 -23.99 1.90
N PRO A 21 29.10 -24.78 0.96
CA PRO A 21 28.08 -24.26 0.07
C PRO A 21 26.94 -23.84 1.00
N THR A 22 26.65 -22.53 1.05
CA THR A 22 25.35 -22.11 1.48
C THR A 22 24.39 -22.77 0.50
N SER A 23 23.86 -23.92 0.87
CA SER A 23 22.71 -24.47 0.20
C SER A 23 21.60 -23.44 0.41
N PHE A 24 21.42 -22.56 -0.56
CA PHE A 24 20.13 -21.96 -0.73
C PHE A 24 19.18 -23.14 -0.82
N ALA A 25 18.39 -23.37 0.22
CA ALA A 25 17.30 -24.29 0.13
C ALA A 25 16.54 -23.87 -1.14
N ALA A 26 16.46 -24.79 -2.10
CA ALA A 26 15.67 -24.56 -3.29
C ALA A 26 14.29 -24.17 -2.79
N GLN A 27 13.85 -22.94 -3.07
CA GLN A 27 12.48 -22.57 -2.77
C GLN A 27 11.57 -23.54 -3.50
N PRO A 28 10.59 -24.09 -2.80
CA PRO A 28 9.66 -25.00 -3.44
C PRO A 28 8.94 -24.25 -4.56
N ASP A 29 8.95 -24.86 -5.71
CA ASP A 29 8.18 -24.59 -6.91
C ASP A 29 7.96 -23.12 -7.32
N ALA A 30 8.81 -22.70 -8.28
CA ALA A 30 8.57 -21.59 -9.18
C ALA A 30 8.26 -20.23 -8.52
N PHE A 31 9.09 -19.76 -7.61
CA PHE A 31 9.15 -18.34 -7.29
C PHE A 31 9.56 -17.57 -8.55
N ILE A 32 8.63 -16.82 -9.09
CA ILE A 32 8.81 -16.06 -10.32
C ILE A 32 9.16 -14.60 -10.02
N GLY A 33 8.83 -14.14 -8.82
CA GLY A 33 9.07 -12.78 -8.37
C GLY A 33 10.47 -12.53 -7.81
N LYS A 34 10.73 -11.28 -7.52
CA LYS A 34 11.93 -10.87 -6.77
C LYS A 34 11.68 -11.08 -5.27
N PRO A 35 12.73 -11.27 -4.45
CA PRO A 35 12.57 -11.23 -3.01
C PRO A 35 11.90 -9.93 -2.56
N THR A 36 11.12 -10.01 -1.49
CA THR A 36 10.52 -8.85 -0.82
C THR A 36 11.29 -8.55 0.47
N PRO A 37 12.50 -7.96 0.41
CA PRO A 37 13.21 -7.55 1.62
C PRO A 37 12.42 -6.47 2.36
N PRO A 38 12.59 -6.33 3.68
CA PRO A 38 11.96 -5.24 4.41
C PRO A 38 12.40 -3.90 3.82
N LEU A 39 11.44 -3.04 3.52
CA LEU A 39 11.72 -1.71 3.00
C LEU A 39 11.71 -0.68 4.11
N HIS A 40 12.51 0.36 3.95
CA HIS A 40 12.51 1.52 4.83
C HIS A 40 12.58 2.82 4.04
N VAL A 41 12.19 3.90 4.68
CA VAL A 41 12.24 5.25 4.12
C VAL A 41 13.55 5.92 4.50
N GLU A 42 14.27 6.42 3.50
CA GLU A 42 15.44 7.28 3.68
C GLU A 42 15.31 8.50 2.78
N GLY A 43 15.13 9.67 3.38
CA GLY A 43 14.85 10.89 2.63
C GLY A 43 13.51 10.80 1.88
N ASN A 44 13.55 10.95 0.58
CA ASN A 44 12.39 10.83 -0.29
C ASN A 44 12.30 9.50 -1.04
N GLN A 45 12.97 8.46 -0.52
CA GLN A 45 13.06 7.19 -1.23
C GLN A 45 12.72 6.01 -0.34
N LEU A 46 12.18 4.97 -0.96
CA LEU A 46 12.14 3.62 -0.42
C LEU A 46 13.47 2.93 -0.69
N LYS A 47 14.02 2.28 0.33
CA LYS A 47 15.27 1.53 0.21
C LYS A 47 15.13 0.11 0.74
N ASP A 48 15.91 -0.78 0.14
CA ASP A 48 16.14 -2.12 0.67
C ASP A 48 17.25 -2.11 1.75
N PRO A 49 17.47 -3.21 2.47
CA PRO A 49 18.52 -3.28 3.49
C PRO A 49 19.96 -3.10 2.96
N ALA A 50 20.18 -3.23 1.65
CA ALA A 50 21.47 -2.98 1.02
C ALA A 50 21.65 -1.51 0.61
N GLY A 51 20.63 -0.66 0.86
CA GLY A 51 20.63 0.77 0.52
C GLY A 51 20.26 1.08 -0.93
N ASN A 52 19.80 0.10 -1.70
CA ASN A 52 19.35 0.35 -3.06
C ASN A 52 17.97 1.03 -3.04
N ASN A 53 17.77 1.97 -3.96
CA ASN A 53 16.46 2.55 -4.18
C ASN A 53 15.50 1.51 -4.78
N VAL A 54 14.30 1.45 -4.23
CA VAL A 54 13.26 0.54 -4.67
C VAL A 54 12.08 1.35 -5.22
N VAL A 55 11.72 1.08 -6.46
CA VAL A 55 10.51 1.59 -7.10
C VAL A 55 9.55 0.42 -7.26
N ILE A 56 8.35 0.57 -6.76
CA ILE A 56 7.32 -0.47 -6.82
C ILE A 56 6.22 -0.07 -7.80
N HIS A 57 5.64 -1.04 -8.47
CA HIS A 57 4.46 -0.88 -9.31
C HIS A 57 3.56 -2.11 -9.18
N GLY A 58 2.26 -1.93 -9.34
CA GLY A 58 1.33 -3.02 -9.07
C GLY A 58 -0.10 -2.69 -9.47
N TRP A 59 -1.03 -3.32 -8.79
CA TRP A 59 -2.46 -3.13 -9.02
C TRP A 59 -3.22 -3.06 -7.71
N MET A 60 -4.47 -2.59 -7.79
CA MET A 60 -5.42 -2.66 -6.70
C MET A 60 -6.34 -3.87 -6.89
N GLN A 61 -6.54 -4.62 -5.83
CA GLN A 61 -7.50 -5.71 -5.76
C GLN A 61 -8.55 -5.39 -4.69
N PRO A 62 -9.79 -5.14 -5.07
CA PRO A 62 -10.83 -4.79 -4.11
C PRO A 62 -11.25 -6.00 -3.29
N THR A 63 -11.49 -5.79 -1.99
CA THR A 63 -12.00 -6.78 -1.05
C THR A 63 -13.15 -6.23 -0.22
N SER A 64 -13.76 -5.13 -0.65
CA SER A 64 -14.90 -4.55 0.08
C SER A 64 -16.21 -5.01 -0.50
N SER A 65 -17.23 -5.06 0.36
CA SER A 65 -18.62 -5.36 -0.04
C SER A 65 -19.17 -4.40 -1.09
N TRP A 66 -18.65 -3.17 -1.13
CA TRP A 66 -19.00 -2.20 -2.17
C TRP A 66 -18.60 -2.68 -3.57
N PHE A 67 -17.37 -3.16 -3.74
CA PHE A 67 -16.93 -3.72 -5.01
C PHE A 67 -17.64 -5.02 -5.34
N ASN A 68 -17.98 -5.79 -4.33
CA ASN A 68 -18.82 -6.98 -4.46
C ASN A 68 -20.20 -6.64 -5.01
N GLY A 69 -20.82 -5.57 -4.54
CA GLY A 69 -22.08 -5.05 -5.06
C GLY A 69 -22.03 -4.65 -6.55
N GLN A 70 -20.83 -4.47 -7.11
CA GLN A 70 -20.62 -4.28 -8.54
C GLN A 70 -20.62 -5.61 -9.34
N GLY A 71 -20.88 -6.75 -8.69
CA GLY A 71 -20.88 -8.07 -9.34
C GLY A 71 -19.50 -8.60 -9.70
N LEU A 72 -18.47 -8.04 -9.12
CA LEU A 72 -17.08 -8.45 -9.39
C LEU A 72 -16.69 -9.71 -8.62
N TRP A 73 -17.38 -9.98 -7.50
CA TRP A 73 -17.13 -11.15 -6.69
C TRP A 73 -18.39 -11.57 -5.88
N TYR A 74 -18.70 -12.86 -5.86
CA TYR A 74 -19.93 -13.38 -5.25
C TYR A 74 -19.75 -13.92 -3.82
N HIS A 75 -18.51 -14.07 -3.36
CA HIS A 75 -18.18 -14.79 -2.14
C HIS A 75 -17.28 -13.99 -1.20
N ASP A 76 -17.40 -12.67 -1.19
CA ASP A 76 -16.75 -11.86 -0.18
C ASP A 76 -17.31 -12.26 1.20
N PRO A 77 -16.49 -12.91 2.06
CA PRO A 77 -17.00 -13.41 3.30
C PRO A 77 -17.34 -12.26 4.23
N THR A 78 -18.60 -12.23 4.69
CA THR A 78 -19.01 -11.40 5.82
C THR A 78 -18.73 -12.10 7.15
N ASP A 79 -18.50 -13.40 7.11
CA ASP A 79 -18.08 -14.25 8.23
C ASP A 79 -16.72 -14.88 7.92
N TRP A 80 -15.69 -14.34 8.54
CA TRP A 80 -14.29 -14.76 8.35
C TRP A 80 -13.95 -16.12 9.00
N THR A 81 -14.95 -16.80 9.57
CA THR A 81 -14.87 -18.19 10.02
C THR A 81 -15.62 -19.16 9.10
N SER A 82 -16.30 -18.65 8.09
CA SER A 82 -17.12 -19.45 7.18
C SER A 82 -16.30 -20.31 6.21
N SER A 83 -16.95 -21.27 5.58
CA SER A 83 -16.37 -22.09 4.51
C SER A 83 -16.07 -21.32 3.23
N ASP A 84 -16.55 -20.09 3.11
CA ASP A 84 -16.32 -19.24 1.94
C ASP A 84 -14.95 -18.56 1.97
N VAL A 85 -14.34 -18.42 3.16
CA VAL A 85 -13.02 -17.78 3.31
C VAL A 85 -11.93 -18.47 2.49
N PRO A 86 -11.76 -19.79 2.52
CA PRO A 86 -10.78 -20.47 1.66
C PRO A 86 -11.04 -20.23 0.16
N ILE A 87 -12.32 -20.22 -0.26
CA ILE A 87 -12.68 -20.00 -1.66
C ILE A 87 -12.30 -18.57 -2.10
N PHE A 88 -12.56 -17.61 -1.24
CA PHE A 88 -12.18 -16.23 -1.46
C PHE A 88 -10.65 -16.05 -1.48
N LEU A 89 -9.95 -16.67 -0.55
CA LEU A 89 -8.48 -16.65 -0.48
C LEU A 89 -7.87 -17.29 -1.74
N ASP A 90 -8.39 -18.42 -2.19
CA ASP A 90 -7.93 -19.08 -3.41
C ASP A 90 -8.09 -18.17 -4.64
N TYR A 91 -9.21 -17.45 -4.75
CA TYR A 91 -9.40 -16.46 -5.79
C TYR A 91 -8.38 -15.32 -5.72
N MET A 92 -8.15 -14.76 -4.54
CA MET A 92 -7.17 -13.70 -4.34
C MET A 92 -5.77 -14.15 -4.71
N ASN A 93 -5.43 -15.37 -4.34
CA ASN A 93 -4.15 -16.01 -4.68
C ASN A 93 -4.04 -16.26 -6.19
N GLU A 94 -5.10 -16.77 -6.84
CA GLU A 94 -5.11 -16.99 -8.29
C GLU A 94 -4.91 -15.70 -9.07
N VAL A 95 -5.51 -14.59 -8.64
CA VAL A 95 -5.26 -13.28 -9.28
C VAL A 95 -3.79 -12.90 -9.16
N ALA A 96 -3.19 -13.05 -7.98
CA ALA A 96 -1.78 -12.76 -7.79
C ALA A 96 -0.88 -13.67 -8.66
N ASP A 97 -1.23 -14.94 -8.78
CA ASP A 97 -0.53 -15.91 -9.62
C ASP A 97 -0.60 -15.52 -11.11
N VAL A 98 -1.79 -15.18 -11.59
CA VAL A 98 -1.99 -14.74 -13.00
C VAL A 98 -1.21 -13.46 -13.29
N MET A 99 -1.15 -12.53 -12.34
CA MET A 99 -0.45 -11.25 -12.51
C MET A 99 1.08 -11.39 -12.50
N THR A 100 1.58 -12.43 -11.84
CA THR A 100 3.03 -12.66 -11.70
C THR A 100 3.55 -13.81 -12.54
N ASP A 101 2.67 -14.70 -13.04
CA ASP A 101 3.08 -15.91 -13.76
C ASP A 101 3.52 -15.61 -15.20
N PRO A 102 4.67 -16.11 -15.66
CA PRO A 102 5.04 -16.14 -17.05
C PRO A 102 4.22 -17.22 -17.78
N SER A 103 2.93 -17.02 -17.91
CA SER A 103 2.08 -18.06 -18.52
C SER A 103 1.93 -17.88 -20.03
N PRO A 104 2.29 -18.90 -20.84
CA PRO A 104 1.99 -18.94 -22.26
C PRO A 104 0.48 -18.82 -22.55
N LYS A 105 -0.36 -19.24 -21.61
CA LYS A 105 -1.83 -19.15 -21.70
C LYS A 105 -2.30 -17.71 -21.94
N TYR A 106 -1.59 -16.73 -21.41
CA TYR A 106 -1.94 -15.30 -21.53
C TYR A 106 -1.02 -14.54 -22.49
N GLY A 107 -0.18 -15.24 -23.25
CA GLY A 107 0.71 -14.62 -24.25
C GLY A 107 1.80 -13.74 -23.64
N ARG A 108 2.22 -14.04 -22.41
CA ARG A 108 3.20 -13.25 -21.65
C ARG A 108 4.35 -14.13 -21.20
N ASP A 109 5.56 -13.64 -21.38
CA ASP A 109 6.76 -14.38 -20.97
C ASP A 109 7.04 -14.23 -19.46
N HIS A 110 6.54 -13.16 -18.79
CA HIS A 110 6.94 -12.78 -17.44
C HIS A 110 5.83 -12.13 -16.60
N GLY A 111 4.57 -12.37 -16.85
CA GLY A 111 3.50 -11.67 -16.13
C GLY A 111 3.52 -10.14 -16.35
N TRP A 112 3.07 -9.37 -15.38
CA TRP A 112 3.05 -7.91 -15.44
C TRP A 112 4.26 -7.27 -14.76
N HIS A 113 5.18 -8.08 -14.25
CA HIS A 113 6.32 -7.62 -13.45
C HIS A 113 5.93 -6.78 -12.22
N ALA A 114 4.72 -6.94 -11.74
CA ALA A 114 4.23 -6.23 -10.59
C ALA A 114 5.06 -6.59 -9.35
N SER A 115 5.22 -5.62 -8.46
CA SER A 115 5.95 -5.77 -7.20
C SER A 115 5.07 -5.49 -5.99
N PHE A 116 3.84 -4.99 -6.16
CA PHE A 116 2.89 -4.87 -5.06
C PHE A 116 1.45 -5.07 -5.51
N VAL A 117 0.61 -5.41 -4.54
CA VAL A 117 -0.84 -5.33 -4.66
C VAL A 117 -1.37 -4.45 -3.52
N ARG A 118 -2.29 -3.56 -3.85
CA ARG A 118 -3.05 -2.79 -2.87
C ARG A 118 -4.38 -3.48 -2.60
N VAL A 119 -4.69 -3.69 -1.34
CA VAL A 119 -5.96 -4.26 -0.89
C VAL A 119 -6.63 -3.26 0.04
N ASN A 120 -7.82 -2.82 -0.33
CA ASN A 120 -8.64 -1.98 0.52
C ASN A 120 -9.56 -2.83 1.38
N THR A 121 -9.60 -2.57 2.67
CA THR A 121 -10.32 -3.35 3.66
C THR A 121 -11.34 -2.51 4.40
N ASP A 122 -12.52 -3.08 4.68
CA ASP A 122 -13.61 -2.41 5.37
C ASP A 122 -13.34 -2.35 6.89
N SER A 123 -12.46 -1.44 7.28
CA SER A 123 -11.91 -1.36 8.64
C SER A 123 -12.90 -0.84 9.67
N VAL A 124 -13.47 0.33 9.42
CA VAL A 124 -14.36 1.04 10.36
C VAL A 124 -15.77 1.31 9.82
N GLY A 125 -16.08 0.79 8.63
CA GLY A 125 -17.35 1.02 7.96
C GLY A 125 -17.43 2.43 7.37
N GLY A 126 -16.89 2.63 6.17
CA GLY A 126 -16.85 3.96 5.55
C GLY A 126 -17.83 4.15 4.41
N TRP A 127 -18.01 3.14 3.60
CA TRP A 127 -18.79 3.19 2.36
C TRP A 127 -20.14 2.54 2.48
N THR A 128 -20.30 1.63 3.43
CA THR A 128 -21.55 0.91 3.68
C THR A 128 -22.11 1.29 5.04
N SER A 129 -23.39 1.05 5.26
CA SER A 129 -24.03 1.18 6.58
C SER A 129 -23.63 0.07 7.55
N GLU A 130 -22.77 -0.84 7.11
CA GLU A 130 -22.28 -1.95 7.91
C GLU A 130 -21.17 -1.49 8.85
N ARG A 131 -21.11 -2.13 10.01
CA ARG A 131 -20.02 -1.92 10.95
C ARG A 131 -18.74 -2.52 10.37
N GLY A 132 -17.66 -1.73 10.37
CA GLY A 132 -16.36 -2.22 9.94
C GLY A 132 -15.81 -3.34 10.82
N LEU A 133 -14.76 -3.95 10.36
CA LEU A 133 -14.07 -5.06 11.05
C LEU A 133 -13.76 -4.75 12.52
N VAL A 134 -13.40 -3.51 12.84
CA VAL A 134 -12.99 -3.11 14.18
C VAL A 134 -14.06 -3.36 15.25
N ASP A 135 -15.34 -3.26 14.89
CA ASP A 135 -16.46 -3.47 15.79
C ASP A 135 -17.00 -4.90 15.74
N SER A 136 -16.45 -5.72 14.86
CA SER A 136 -16.90 -7.10 14.68
C SER A 136 -16.13 -8.05 15.59
N ASN A 137 -16.77 -9.17 15.92
CA ASN A 137 -16.11 -10.30 16.56
C ASN A 137 -15.27 -11.14 15.57
N GLN A 138 -15.20 -10.71 14.31
CA GLN A 138 -14.54 -11.41 13.22
C GLN A 138 -13.12 -10.92 12.96
N PHE A 139 -12.67 -9.90 13.67
CA PHE A 139 -11.39 -9.23 13.39
C PHE A 139 -10.19 -10.19 13.44
N ASP A 140 -10.09 -10.98 14.50
CA ASP A 140 -8.97 -11.91 14.64
C ASP A 140 -9.05 -13.03 13.60
N ALA A 141 -10.26 -13.53 13.34
CA ALA A 141 -10.48 -14.49 12.25
C ALA A 141 -10.12 -13.94 10.87
N TRP A 142 -10.40 -12.67 10.60
CA TRP A 142 -9.96 -12.02 9.37
C TRP A 142 -8.42 -11.97 9.25
N ILE A 143 -7.72 -11.62 10.33
CA ILE A 143 -6.26 -11.63 10.34
C ILE A 143 -5.72 -13.05 10.11
N GLU A 144 -6.22 -14.04 10.86
CA GLU A 144 -5.72 -15.39 10.86
C GLU A 144 -6.07 -16.17 9.59
N ASN A 145 -7.30 -16.02 9.11
CA ASN A 145 -7.81 -16.84 8.00
C ASN A 145 -7.65 -16.18 6.63
N PHE A 146 -7.43 -14.85 6.57
CA PHE A 146 -7.28 -14.15 5.30
C PHE A 146 -5.99 -13.32 5.22
N LEU A 147 -5.81 -12.31 6.08
CA LEU A 147 -4.73 -11.33 5.89
C LEU A 147 -3.34 -11.97 5.90
N VAL A 148 -3.04 -12.75 6.93
CA VAL A 148 -1.73 -13.40 7.07
C VAL A 148 -1.50 -14.47 6.00
N PRO A 149 -2.44 -15.38 5.70
CA PRO A 149 -2.29 -16.34 4.60
C PRO A 149 -2.09 -15.65 3.24
N TYR A 150 -2.86 -14.60 2.95
CA TYR A 150 -2.73 -13.87 1.70
C TYR A 150 -1.37 -13.17 1.59
N ALA A 151 -0.94 -12.46 2.63
CA ALA A 151 0.37 -11.81 2.64
C ALA A 151 1.52 -12.82 2.47
N ASN A 152 1.41 -13.99 3.07
CA ASN A 152 2.38 -15.07 2.89
C ASN A 152 2.39 -15.58 1.44
N HIS A 153 1.23 -15.76 0.81
CA HIS A 153 1.17 -16.13 -0.60
C HIS A 153 1.82 -15.06 -1.48
N LEU A 154 1.46 -13.79 -1.27
CA LEU A 154 2.08 -12.67 -1.99
C LEU A 154 3.60 -12.65 -1.85
N LYS A 155 4.12 -12.93 -0.66
CA LYS A 155 5.57 -13.03 -0.42
C LYS A 155 6.21 -14.11 -1.30
N THR A 156 5.56 -15.25 -1.48
CA THR A 156 6.05 -16.31 -2.39
C THR A 156 6.06 -15.88 -3.85
N ARG A 157 5.25 -14.88 -4.21
CA ARG A 157 5.16 -14.32 -5.56
C ARG A 157 6.03 -13.07 -5.73
N GLY A 158 6.81 -12.67 -4.70
CA GLY A 158 7.64 -11.47 -4.74
C GLY A 158 6.85 -10.17 -4.71
N LEU A 159 5.68 -10.19 -4.07
CA LEU A 159 4.77 -9.06 -3.99
C LEU A 159 4.72 -8.49 -2.58
N TYR A 160 4.78 -7.16 -2.51
CA TYR A 160 4.40 -6.42 -1.32
C TYR A 160 2.87 -6.28 -1.26
N LEU A 161 2.34 -6.27 -0.05
CA LEU A 161 0.95 -5.92 0.23
C LEU A 161 0.90 -4.48 0.74
N VAL A 162 0.18 -3.61 0.07
CA VAL A 162 -0.26 -2.32 0.61
C VAL A 162 -1.67 -2.51 1.15
N LEU A 163 -1.76 -2.69 2.46
CA LEU A 163 -3.04 -2.83 3.16
C LEU A 163 -3.62 -1.46 3.41
N SER A 164 -4.72 -1.14 2.76
CA SER A 164 -5.46 0.11 2.91
C SER A 164 -6.68 -0.09 3.79
N ALA A 165 -6.90 0.82 4.72
CA ALA A 165 -8.10 0.83 5.56
C ALA A 165 -9.18 1.74 4.97
N THR A 166 -10.42 1.29 4.92
CA THR A 166 -11.56 2.16 4.65
C THR A 166 -11.76 3.08 5.86
N GLY A 167 -11.71 4.37 5.66
CA GLY A 167 -11.96 5.38 6.68
C GLY A 167 -13.16 6.26 6.34
N PRO A 168 -13.48 7.25 7.16
CA PRO A 168 -14.53 8.19 6.84
C PRO A 168 -14.12 9.10 5.70
N MET A 169 -14.96 9.24 4.69
CA MET A 169 -14.76 10.28 3.66
C MET A 169 -14.90 11.70 4.25
N VAL A 170 -15.78 11.85 5.22
CA VAL A 170 -16.00 13.11 5.95
C VAL A 170 -15.55 12.91 7.39
N VAL A 171 -14.51 13.63 7.78
CA VAL A 171 -13.90 13.49 9.09
C VAL A 171 -14.53 14.47 10.07
N ASN A 172 -15.12 13.94 11.13
CA ASN A 172 -15.62 14.71 12.27
C ASN A 172 -14.58 14.73 13.39
N ILE A 173 -14.23 15.90 13.87
CA ILE A 173 -13.18 16.07 14.89
C ILE A 173 -13.70 15.68 16.27
N ASP A 174 -14.97 15.97 16.57
CA ASP A 174 -15.57 15.76 17.89
C ASP A 174 -15.85 14.29 18.23
N GLY A 175 -15.78 13.42 17.24
CA GLY A 175 -16.03 12.00 17.43
C GLY A 175 -17.48 11.66 17.80
N ASP A 176 -18.44 12.56 17.59
CA ASP A 176 -19.86 12.33 17.92
C ASP A 176 -20.49 11.26 17.05
N GLN A 177 -20.57 10.06 17.58
CA GLN A 177 -21.13 8.87 16.94
C GLN A 177 -22.62 9.03 16.54
N SER A 178 -23.32 10.05 17.08
CA SER A 178 -24.75 10.23 16.81
C SER A 178 -25.06 10.95 15.50
N LYS A 179 -24.10 11.66 14.92
CA LYS A 179 -24.34 12.54 13.78
C LYS A 179 -24.36 11.82 12.44
N ASN A 180 -23.51 10.83 12.26
CA ASN A 180 -23.57 9.94 11.10
C ASN A 180 -22.82 8.62 11.38
N THR A 181 -22.91 7.66 10.47
CA THR A 181 -22.30 6.33 10.61
C THR A 181 -20.78 6.35 10.61
N ASN A 182 -20.16 7.43 10.15
CA ASN A 182 -18.73 7.54 9.95
C ASN A 182 -18.03 8.31 11.08
N GLN A 183 -18.72 8.57 12.17
CA GLN A 183 -18.22 9.37 13.28
C GLN A 183 -17.50 8.58 14.34
N GLY A 184 -16.76 9.31 15.14
CA GLY A 184 -15.97 8.77 16.24
C GLY A 184 -14.90 7.84 15.75
N THR A 185 -14.48 8.08 14.56
CA THR A 185 -13.69 7.12 13.81
C THR A 185 -12.23 7.19 14.14
N GLN A 186 -11.74 8.28 14.76
CA GLN A 186 -10.34 8.35 15.14
C GLN A 186 -9.96 7.22 16.11
N GLU A 187 -10.71 7.06 17.21
CA GLU A 187 -10.47 5.98 18.18
C GLU A 187 -10.62 4.59 17.55
N ARG A 188 -11.61 4.43 16.67
CA ARG A 188 -11.83 3.17 15.95
C ARG A 188 -10.71 2.88 14.95
N MET A 189 -10.22 3.89 14.23
CA MET A 189 -9.05 3.79 13.35
C MET A 189 -7.79 3.47 14.15
N MET A 190 -7.60 4.10 15.30
CA MET A 190 -6.49 3.78 16.20
C MET A 190 -6.58 2.32 16.68
N THR A 191 -7.76 1.87 17.12
CA THR A 191 -7.99 0.48 17.53
C THR A 191 -7.74 -0.51 16.38
N PHE A 192 -8.20 -0.18 15.18
CA PHE A 192 -7.96 -1.01 13.99
C PHE A 192 -6.47 -1.16 13.73
N TRP A 193 -5.74 -0.05 13.67
CA TRP A 193 -4.32 -0.07 13.34
C TRP A 193 -3.46 -0.64 14.47
N GLU A 194 -3.82 -0.42 15.75
CA GLU A 194 -3.17 -1.06 16.89
C GLU A 194 -3.25 -2.60 16.77
N ARG A 195 -4.45 -3.13 16.52
CA ARG A 195 -4.66 -4.57 16.37
C ARG A 195 -3.93 -5.14 15.15
N VAL A 196 -4.03 -4.50 13.99
CA VAL A 196 -3.35 -4.94 12.76
C VAL A 196 -1.84 -4.91 12.94
N SER A 197 -1.30 -3.77 13.38
CA SER A 197 0.15 -3.58 13.47
C SER A 197 0.82 -4.35 14.62
N SER A 198 0.05 -4.82 15.60
CA SER A 198 0.55 -5.69 16.66
C SER A 198 0.38 -7.19 16.36
N ALA A 199 -0.39 -7.54 15.32
CA ALA A 199 -0.74 -8.92 15.04
C ALA A 199 0.49 -9.75 14.60
N PRO A 200 0.64 -10.99 15.12
CA PRO A 200 1.66 -11.92 14.64
C PRO A 200 1.52 -12.18 13.13
N GLY A 201 2.66 -12.16 12.43
CA GLY A 201 2.68 -12.33 10.97
C GLY A 201 2.31 -11.08 10.16
N VAL A 202 1.96 -9.97 10.83
CA VAL A 202 1.75 -8.65 10.22
C VAL A 202 2.84 -7.68 10.66
N LYS A 203 3.02 -7.53 11.97
CA LYS A 203 4.00 -6.61 12.58
C LYS A 203 5.41 -6.76 12.01
N ASP A 204 5.86 -7.98 11.86
CA ASP A 204 7.24 -8.30 11.44
C ASP A 204 7.31 -8.80 9.98
N ALA A 205 6.22 -8.63 9.22
CA ALA A 205 6.17 -9.07 7.84
C ALA A 205 6.94 -8.11 6.94
N ASP A 206 7.98 -8.59 6.28
CA ASP A 206 8.83 -7.81 5.38
C ASP A 206 8.08 -7.22 4.19
N ASN A 207 6.97 -7.85 3.81
CA ASN A 207 6.23 -7.51 2.61
C ASN A 207 4.88 -6.81 2.86
N ILE A 208 4.60 -6.35 4.07
CA ILE A 208 3.38 -5.59 4.37
C ILE A 208 3.70 -4.12 4.63
N MET A 209 2.99 -3.24 3.95
CA MET A 209 2.95 -1.80 4.18
C MET A 209 1.53 -1.38 4.52
N PHE A 210 1.37 -0.30 5.27
CA PHE A 210 0.08 0.20 5.71
C PHE A 210 -0.28 1.49 4.96
N GLU A 211 -1.47 1.58 4.41
CA GLU A 211 -2.07 2.82 3.94
C GLU A 211 -3.21 3.16 4.89
N LEU A 212 -3.02 4.21 5.68
CA LEU A 212 -3.81 4.45 6.88
C LEU A 212 -5.30 4.63 6.61
N MET A 213 -5.67 5.19 5.48
CA MET A 213 -7.06 5.45 5.15
C MET A 213 -7.24 5.68 3.66
N ASN A 214 -8.31 5.12 3.08
CA ASN A 214 -8.70 5.38 1.71
C ASN A 214 -9.51 6.69 1.61
N GLU A 215 -9.09 7.57 0.74
CA GLU A 215 -9.81 8.74 0.23
C GLU A 215 -10.54 9.62 1.27
N PRO A 216 -9.86 10.15 2.28
CA PRO A 216 -10.47 11.23 3.06
C PRO A 216 -10.75 12.43 2.16
N VAL A 217 -11.98 12.93 2.18
CA VAL A 217 -12.41 14.02 1.31
C VAL A 217 -12.28 15.35 2.02
N MET A 218 -12.94 15.50 3.17
CA MET A 218 -13.03 16.74 3.90
C MET A 218 -13.01 16.49 5.42
N ILE A 219 -12.67 17.53 6.14
CA ILE A 219 -12.64 17.52 7.61
C ILE A 219 -13.37 18.73 8.17
N GLU A 220 -13.94 18.59 9.35
CA GLU A 220 -14.56 19.68 10.11
C GLU A 220 -13.53 20.72 10.49
N SER A 221 -13.89 22.02 10.43
CA SER A 221 -12.99 23.13 10.78
C SER A 221 -12.80 23.26 12.29
N GLU A 222 -13.86 23.04 13.05
CA GLU A 222 -13.88 23.05 14.52
C GLU A 222 -14.83 21.95 15.03
N PRO A 223 -14.54 21.35 16.20
CA PRO A 223 -15.38 20.28 16.73
C PRO A 223 -16.85 20.66 16.81
N GLY A 224 -17.71 19.91 16.13
CA GLY A 224 -19.16 20.02 16.21
C GLY A 224 -19.78 21.25 15.53
N ASN A 225 -19.02 22.06 14.79
CA ASN A 225 -19.56 23.24 14.13
C ASN A 225 -20.28 22.93 12.79
N GLY A 226 -20.06 21.75 12.23
CA GLY A 226 -20.67 21.32 10.98
C GLY A 226 -20.15 22.03 9.73
N GLU A 227 -19.02 22.73 9.80
CA GLU A 227 -18.36 23.37 8.68
C GLU A 227 -17.20 22.49 8.21
N TYR A 228 -17.31 21.98 6.99
CA TYR A 228 -16.36 21.07 6.39
C TYR A 228 -15.63 21.67 5.21
N GLY A 229 -14.36 21.32 5.03
CA GLY A 229 -13.58 21.69 3.86
C GLY A 229 -12.40 20.77 3.63
N MET A 230 -11.67 21.04 2.56
CA MET A 230 -10.65 20.13 2.06
C MET A 230 -9.40 20.82 1.49
N ALA A 231 -9.47 22.11 1.13
CA ALA A 231 -8.41 22.75 0.35
C ALA A 231 -7.70 23.93 1.06
N GLU A 232 -8.28 24.45 2.14
CA GLU A 232 -7.69 25.58 2.84
C GLU A 232 -6.78 25.14 3.99
N PRO A 233 -5.81 25.96 4.38
CA PRO A 233 -4.81 25.64 5.40
C PRO A 233 -5.39 25.15 6.72
N ILE A 234 -6.55 25.67 7.15
CA ILE A 234 -7.19 25.25 8.41
C ILE A 234 -7.57 23.77 8.38
N TYR A 235 -8.08 23.26 7.25
CA TYR A 235 -8.48 21.87 7.12
C TYR A 235 -7.26 20.94 7.06
N PHE A 236 -6.19 21.40 6.41
CA PHE A 236 -4.92 20.63 6.40
C PHE A 236 -4.33 20.52 7.81
N GLU A 237 -4.31 21.60 8.56
CA GLU A 237 -3.86 21.59 9.95
C GLU A 237 -4.71 20.64 10.81
N ARG A 238 -6.05 20.70 10.66
CA ARG A 238 -6.97 19.82 11.40
C ARG A 238 -6.77 18.36 11.03
N PHE A 239 -6.64 18.08 9.76
CA PHE A 239 -6.43 16.71 9.28
C PHE A 239 -5.10 16.13 9.79
N THR A 240 -4.02 16.91 9.76
CA THR A 240 -2.74 16.47 10.31
C THR A 240 -2.86 16.16 11.81
N LYS A 241 -3.49 17.02 12.58
CA LYS A 241 -3.72 16.79 14.02
C LYS A 241 -4.62 15.58 14.29
N TRP A 242 -5.59 15.34 13.44
CA TRP A 242 -6.51 14.21 13.57
C TRP A 242 -5.87 12.88 13.20
N LEU A 243 -5.04 12.85 12.14
CA LEU A 243 -4.46 11.60 11.65
C LEU A 243 -3.15 11.23 12.36
N GLN A 244 -2.39 12.19 12.89
CA GLN A 244 -1.11 11.93 13.57
C GLN A 244 -1.21 10.87 14.68
N PRO A 245 -2.20 10.89 15.61
CA PRO A 245 -2.33 9.84 16.61
C PRO A 245 -2.49 8.42 16.04
N ILE A 246 -3.01 8.29 14.82
CA ILE A 246 -3.13 6.98 14.15
C ILE A 246 -1.76 6.48 13.69
N ILE A 247 -0.87 7.37 13.26
CA ILE A 247 0.54 7.02 12.99
C ILE A 247 1.23 6.59 14.29
N ASP A 248 1.04 7.37 15.33
CA ASP A 248 1.70 7.17 16.62
C ASP A 248 1.32 5.81 17.21
N VAL A 249 0.04 5.44 17.20
CA VAL A 249 -0.40 4.14 17.72
C VAL A 249 0.21 2.96 16.97
N VAL A 250 0.40 3.05 15.66
CA VAL A 250 1.10 2.02 14.89
C VAL A 250 2.54 1.88 15.38
N ARG A 251 3.23 2.99 15.61
CA ARG A 251 4.62 2.97 16.07
C ARG A 251 4.75 2.51 17.52
N ASP A 252 3.78 2.81 18.36
CA ASP A 252 3.72 2.36 19.77
C ASP A 252 3.61 0.84 19.90
N THR A 253 3.05 0.14 18.90
CA THR A 253 3.09 -1.33 18.84
C THR A 253 4.49 -1.89 18.60
N GLY A 254 5.43 -1.04 18.20
CA GLY A 254 6.78 -1.41 17.76
C GLY A 254 6.85 -1.93 16.31
N ALA A 255 5.75 -1.82 15.55
CA ALA A 255 5.77 -2.14 14.11
C ALA A 255 6.59 -1.12 13.34
N ASN A 256 7.45 -1.61 12.45
CA ASN A 256 8.32 -0.77 11.61
C ASN A 256 7.95 -0.80 10.11
N ASN A 257 6.81 -1.39 9.78
CA ASN A 257 6.27 -1.40 8.44
C ASN A 257 6.17 0.04 7.87
N VAL A 258 6.41 0.20 6.58
CA VAL A 258 6.21 1.50 5.92
C VAL A 258 4.75 1.93 6.03
N ILE A 259 4.52 3.17 6.42
CA ILE A 259 3.18 3.76 6.49
C ILE A 259 3.02 4.76 5.34
N TRP A 260 2.03 4.55 4.52
CA TRP A 260 1.56 5.46 3.51
C TRP A 260 0.41 6.30 4.07
N VAL A 261 0.64 7.59 4.14
CA VAL A 261 -0.28 8.53 4.79
C VAL A 261 -1.10 9.26 3.73
N PRO A 262 -2.43 9.16 3.79
CA PRO A 262 -3.31 9.82 2.83
C PRO A 262 -3.32 11.34 3.00
N THR A 263 -3.88 12.03 2.01
CA THR A 263 -4.15 13.46 2.03
C THR A 263 -5.63 13.74 1.79
N LEU A 264 -6.11 14.92 2.11
CA LEU A 264 -7.49 15.32 1.80
C LEU A 264 -7.76 15.36 0.29
N GLU A 265 -8.98 15.71 -0.11
CA GLU A 265 -9.43 15.79 -1.51
C GLU A 265 -9.28 14.47 -2.26
N TRP A 266 -9.80 13.37 -1.71
CA TRP A 266 -9.64 12.02 -2.29
C TRP A 266 -8.15 11.65 -2.51
N GLN A 267 -7.30 11.97 -1.54
CA GLN A 267 -5.84 11.82 -1.63
C GLN A 267 -5.20 12.64 -2.77
N GLY A 268 -5.85 13.71 -3.21
CA GLY A 268 -5.40 14.57 -4.30
C GLY A 268 -4.58 15.79 -3.88
N SER A 269 -4.44 16.06 -2.58
CA SER A 269 -3.82 17.30 -2.06
C SER A 269 -2.48 17.05 -1.32
N PRO A 270 -1.48 16.41 -1.93
CA PRO A 270 -0.22 16.12 -1.24
C PRO A 270 0.54 17.39 -0.82
N HIS A 271 0.30 18.53 -1.45
CA HIS A 271 0.94 19.79 -1.12
C HIS A 271 0.69 20.25 0.32
N GLN A 272 -0.35 19.72 1.01
CA GLN A 272 -0.57 19.97 2.43
C GLN A 272 0.65 19.61 3.29
N TRP A 273 1.44 18.59 2.91
CA TRP A 273 2.63 18.16 3.62
C TRP A 273 3.74 19.21 3.65
N LEU A 274 3.74 20.17 2.73
CA LEU A 274 4.75 21.21 2.69
C LEU A 274 4.69 22.14 3.91
N ASP A 275 3.46 22.41 4.37
CA ASP A 275 3.17 23.32 5.48
C ASP A 275 2.71 22.59 6.75
N TYR A 276 2.07 21.43 6.59
CA TYR A 276 1.53 20.61 7.68
C TYR A 276 2.01 19.14 7.54
N PRO A 277 3.32 18.88 7.63
CA PRO A 277 3.86 17.53 7.50
C PRO A 277 3.46 16.66 8.69
N PHE A 278 3.29 15.38 8.42
CA PHE A 278 3.22 14.36 9.47
C PHE A 278 4.61 14.02 9.98
N THR A 279 4.69 13.49 11.18
CA THR A 279 5.92 13.07 11.83
C THR A 279 5.92 11.56 12.06
N GLY A 280 7.10 10.96 12.02
CA GLY A 280 7.30 9.54 12.25
C GLY A 280 8.40 8.96 11.39
N GLU A 281 8.87 7.80 11.79
CA GLU A 281 9.83 7.02 11.00
C GLU A 281 9.08 6.16 9.97
N ASN A 282 9.72 5.86 8.85
CA ASN A 282 9.18 5.01 7.79
C ASN A 282 7.78 5.43 7.29
N ILE A 283 7.57 6.74 7.11
CA ILE A 283 6.33 7.27 6.55
C ILE A 283 6.56 7.86 5.15
N GLY A 284 5.56 7.76 4.30
CA GLY A 284 5.51 8.37 2.98
C GLY A 284 4.09 8.82 2.65
N VAL A 285 3.94 9.47 1.50
CA VAL A 285 2.68 10.06 1.07
C VAL A 285 1.96 9.12 0.12
N ALA A 286 0.70 8.77 0.44
CA ALA A 286 -0.19 8.08 -0.48
C ALA A 286 -1.04 9.10 -1.26
N VAL A 287 -1.09 8.96 -2.57
CA VAL A 287 -1.89 9.81 -3.43
C VAL A 287 -2.72 9.01 -4.41
N HIS A 288 -3.89 9.54 -4.73
CA HIS A 288 -4.70 9.11 -5.86
C HIS A 288 -4.54 10.12 -6.99
N TYR A 289 -4.20 9.64 -8.15
CA TYR A 289 -3.88 10.51 -9.26
C TYR A 289 -4.77 10.23 -10.47
N TYR A 290 -5.81 11.04 -10.58
CA TYR A 290 -6.80 10.96 -11.64
C TYR A 290 -6.84 12.29 -12.43
N PRO A 291 -5.84 12.60 -13.26
CA PRO A 291 -5.77 13.88 -13.96
C PRO A 291 -6.98 14.14 -14.85
N ALA A 292 -7.73 13.09 -15.21
CA ALA A 292 -8.99 13.19 -15.92
C ALA A 292 -10.03 14.03 -15.19
N TYR A 293 -10.17 13.90 -13.90
CA TYR A 293 -11.12 14.71 -13.12
C TYR A 293 -10.75 16.19 -13.07
N GLY A 294 -9.48 16.53 -13.28
CA GLY A 294 -9.01 17.90 -13.42
C GLY A 294 -9.15 18.49 -14.83
N GLY A 295 -9.82 17.79 -15.75
CA GLY A 295 -9.97 18.22 -17.16
C GLY A 295 -8.67 18.17 -17.96
N VAL A 296 -7.68 17.39 -17.52
CA VAL A 296 -6.35 17.29 -18.11
C VAL A 296 -6.15 15.88 -18.66
N PHE A 297 -6.84 15.56 -19.76
CA PHE A 297 -6.96 14.19 -20.21
C PHE A 297 -5.78 13.69 -21.05
N ASP A 298 -5.30 14.48 -21.98
CA ASP A 298 -4.47 14.00 -23.08
C ASP A 298 -3.35 14.97 -23.49
N ILE A 299 -3.14 16.00 -22.71
CA ILE A 299 -2.11 16.99 -22.99
C ILE A 299 -0.96 16.80 -22.00
N PRO A 300 0.12 16.09 -22.40
CA PRO A 300 1.24 15.78 -21.51
C PRO A 300 1.76 17.00 -20.73
N ARG A 301 1.81 18.15 -21.37
CA ARG A 301 2.25 19.37 -20.71
C ARG A 301 1.35 19.79 -19.54
N LYS A 302 0.02 19.67 -19.69
CA LYS A 302 -0.91 20.01 -18.60
C LYS A 302 -0.80 19.03 -17.44
N VAL A 303 -0.58 17.75 -17.72
CA VAL A 303 -0.33 16.72 -16.70
C VAL A 303 0.93 17.04 -15.92
N LEU A 304 2.03 17.37 -16.60
CA LEU A 304 3.28 17.80 -15.97
C LEU A 304 3.15 19.10 -15.19
N ASP A 305 2.38 20.06 -15.69
CA ASP A 305 2.12 21.32 -15.01
C ASP A 305 1.32 21.09 -13.71
N LEU A 306 0.32 20.21 -13.74
CA LEU A 306 -0.44 19.82 -12.54
C LEU A 306 0.45 19.08 -11.54
N TRP A 307 1.19 18.09 -12.01
CA TRP A 307 2.17 17.38 -11.21
C TRP A 307 3.17 18.34 -10.55
N GLY A 308 3.75 19.23 -11.34
CA GLY A 308 4.73 20.22 -10.87
C GLY A 308 4.22 21.14 -9.78
N ARG A 309 2.94 21.49 -9.81
CA ARG A 309 2.33 22.40 -8.83
C ARG A 309 1.98 21.71 -7.51
N GLN A 310 1.45 20.49 -7.57
CA GLN A 310 0.85 19.83 -6.40
C GLN A 310 1.73 18.73 -5.82
N TYR A 311 2.46 18.00 -6.64
CA TYR A 311 3.10 16.75 -6.24
C TYR A 311 4.63 16.84 -6.17
N ARG A 312 5.27 17.41 -7.18
CA ARG A 312 6.74 17.40 -7.33
C ARG A 312 7.50 17.91 -6.10
N GLN A 313 7.03 18.97 -5.45
CA GLN A 313 7.73 19.55 -4.30
C GLN A 313 7.65 18.63 -3.07
N VAL A 314 6.57 17.88 -2.94
CA VAL A 314 6.39 16.87 -1.90
C VAL A 314 7.27 15.67 -2.18
N ALA A 315 7.23 15.14 -3.42
CA ALA A 315 8.05 14.01 -3.84
C ALA A 315 9.57 14.25 -3.70
N LYS A 316 10.02 15.50 -3.71
CA LYS A 316 11.43 15.85 -3.43
C LYS A 316 11.82 15.73 -1.96
N ARG A 317 10.88 15.63 -1.04
CA ARG A 317 11.12 15.61 0.41
C ARG A 317 10.73 14.28 1.04
N TRP A 318 9.71 13.64 0.55
CA TRP A 318 9.16 12.38 1.08
C TRP A 318 8.91 11.39 -0.04
N PRO A 319 9.03 10.09 0.22
CA PRO A 319 8.64 9.10 -0.76
C PRO A 319 7.12 9.20 -1.01
N MET A 320 6.73 9.02 -2.25
CA MET A 320 5.34 9.10 -2.67
C MET A 320 4.95 7.84 -3.42
N ILE A 321 3.77 7.32 -3.09
CA ILE A 321 3.16 6.21 -3.82
C ILE A 321 1.83 6.68 -4.44
N ILE A 322 1.61 6.33 -5.70
CA ILE A 322 0.29 6.46 -6.32
C ILE A 322 -0.44 5.15 -6.06
N THR A 323 -1.41 5.18 -5.15
CA THR A 323 -2.16 3.99 -4.74
C THR A 323 -3.42 3.74 -5.54
N GLU A 324 -3.92 4.77 -6.23
CA GLU A 324 -4.98 4.64 -7.23
C GLU A 324 -4.74 5.56 -8.43
N MET A 325 -4.99 5.02 -9.61
CA MET A 325 -5.00 5.77 -10.86
C MET A 325 -5.78 5.00 -11.94
N PHE A 326 -6.35 5.72 -12.87
CA PHE A 326 -6.81 5.08 -14.09
C PHE A 326 -5.70 5.00 -15.13
N TRP A 327 -5.62 3.87 -15.77
CA TRP A 327 -4.81 3.70 -16.96
C TRP A 327 -5.54 4.13 -18.23
N THR A 328 -6.87 3.96 -18.23
CA THR A 328 -7.73 4.37 -19.34
C THR A 328 -8.56 5.59 -18.95
N PRO A 329 -8.87 6.47 -19.89
CA PRO A 329 -9.83 7.55 -19.67
C PRO A 329 -11.22 7.01 -19.30
N MET A 330 -12.06 7.85 -18.72
CA MET A 330 -13.40 7.47 -18.26
C MET A 330 -14.23 6.83 -19.40
N PRO A 331 -15.02 5.78 -19.11
CA PRO A 331 -15.75 5.02 -20.13
C PRO A 331 -16.65 5.86 -21.05
N ASP A 332 -17.20 6.94 -20.53
CA ASP A 332 -18.14 7.79 -21.24
C ASP A 332 -17.50 8.95 -22.03
N ASP A 333 -16.17 9.05 -22.02
CA ASP A 333 -15.49 10.09 -22.77
C ASP A 333 -15.24 9.60 -24.21
N PRO A 334 -15.79 10.30 -25.22
CA PRO A 334 -15.57 9.92 -26.62
C PRO A 334 -14.09 9.93 -27.04
N ARG A 335 -13.22 10.57 -26.26
CA ARG A 335 -11.76 10.53 -26.45
C ARG A 335 -11.16 9.19 -26.03
N ASN A 336 -11.90 8.34 -25.31
CA ASN A 336 -11.51 6.98 -24.91
C ASN A 336 -11.36 6.01 -26.07
N LEU A 337 -11.87 6.38 -27.21
CA LEU A 337 -11.80 5.55 -28.42
C LEU A 337 -10.44 5.62 -29.11
N VAL A 338 -9.52 6.41 -28.61
CA VAL A 338 -8.15 6.45 -29.14
C VAL A 338 -7.37 5.31 -28.48
N ASN A 339 -7.36 4.23 -29.16
CA ASN A 339 -6.46 3.08 -29.10
C ASN A 339 -5.58 2.97 -27.85
N GLY A 340 -6.11 2.34 -26.83
CA GLY A 340 -5.25 1.72 -25.82
C GLY A 340 -4.38 2.72 -25.06
N THR A 341 -4.12 2.36 -23.94
CA THR A 341 -3.42 2.96 -22.82
C THR A 341 -2.05 3.61 -23.10
N THR A 342 -1.47 3.47 -24.27
CA THR A 342 -0.12 3.98 -24.57
C THR A 342 -0.11 5.33 -25.27
N GLU A 343 -1.23 5.72 -25.90
CA GLU A 343 -1.31 7.00 -26.65
C GLU A 343 -1.95 8.03 -25.76
N GLY A 344 -2.14 8.63 -25.06
CA GLY A 344 -2.83 9.62 -24.24
C GLY A 344 -2.37 9.55 -22.79
N PHE A 345 -3.22 9.00 -21.96
CA PHE A 345 -3.03 9.02 -20.52
C PHE A 345 -1.80 8.25 -20.05
N GLY A 346 -1.52 7.07 -20.60
CA GLY A 346 -0.35 6.27 -20.26
C GLY A 346 0.98 6.99 -20.54
N ASN A 347 1.09 7.70 -21.66
CA ASN A 347 2.26 8.51 -21.95
C ASN A 347 2.41 9.68 -20.98
N SER A 348 1.32 10.27 -20.54
CA SER A 348 1.34 11.35 -19.56
C SER A 348 1.79 10.87 -18.17
N ILE A 349 1.32 9.70 -17.74
CA ILE A 349 1.76 9.06 -16.50
C ILE A 349 3.24 8.69 -16.56
N LYS A 350 3.71 8.14 -17.68
CA LYS A 350 5.14 7.85 -17.85
C LYS A 350 6.02 9.08 -17.63
N LEU A 351 5.61 10.23 -18.14
CA LEU A 351 6.35 11.48 -17.93
C LEU A 351 6.45 11.90 -16.46
N ILE A 352 5.44 11.57 -15.64
CA ILE A 352 5.47 11.83 -14.21
C ILE A 352 6.43 10.88 -13.50
N ILE A 353 6.42 9.61 -13.89
CA ILE A 353 7.29 8.59 -13.30
C ILE A 353 8.76 8.86 -13.64
N ASP A 354 9.01 9.42 -14.81
CA ASP A 354 10.37 9.78 -15.27
C ASP A 354 10.88 11.12 -14.67
N ASP A 355 10.01 11.95 -14.05
CA ASP A 355 10.35 13.26 -13.47
C ASP A 355 10.83 13.17 -12.02
#